data_2b2200ada5b9dd053e0aa70688d6692a
#
_entry.id   2b2200ada5b9dd053e0aa70688d6692a
#
_cell.length_a   1.000
_cell.length_b   1.000
_cell.length_c   1.000
_cell.angle_alpha   90.00
_cell.angle_beta   90.00
_cell.angle_gamma   90.00
#
_symmetry.space_group_name_H-M   'P 1'
#
loop_
_entity.id
_entity.type
_entity.pdbx_description
1 polymer ?
#
loop_
_entity_poly.entity_id
_entity_poly.type
_entity_poly.pdbx_seq_one_letter_code
_entity_poly.pdbx_strand_id
1 'polypeptide(L)'
;MPRKPWCALLLPAVLISAPAAAQERPGVVGELLRDVTIAEGKVIALAKALPSSAYDWRPAPGVRSTAEVFVHIAGDNYFLPALTGVTPPPGTGIDAKDFKSVARFEERHRTRDEIISELSASFAHLKRSIQETLDAGIENRPRLSVRKITTREHWITTLTHLHEHLGQLIAYTRMNNVTPPWSK
;
A
#
# COMPACT_ATOMS: atom_id res chain seq x y z
N MET A 1 2.07 -56.38 50.79
CA MET A 1 1.24 -55.66 49.78
C MET A 1 2.06 -54.56 49.13
N PRO A 2 2.42 -54.65 47.86
CA PRO A 2 3.24 -53.64 47.19
C PRO A 2 2.36 -52.46 46.70
N ARG A 3 2.81 -51.23 46.97
CA ARG A 3 2.17 -50.01 46.52
C ARG A 3 2.51 -49.77 45.04
N LYS A 4 1.50 -49.53 44.19
CA LYS A 4 1.66 -49.16 42.79
C LYS A 4 2.17 -47.70 42.67
N PRO A 5 3.13 -47.40 41.79
CA PRO A 5 3.53 -46.02 41.53
C PRO A 5 2.49 -45.31 40.63
N TRP A 6 2.10 -44.10 41.00
CA TRP A 6 1.27 -43.21 40.20
C TRP A 6 2.13 -42.61 39.10
N CYS A 7 1.82 -42.92 37.85
CA CYS A 7 2.38 -42.26 36.70
C CYS A 7 1.71 -40.89 36.55
N ALA A 8 2.44 -39.81 36.83
CA ALA A 8 1.99 -38.48 36.54
C ALA A 8 2.13 -38.21 35.03
N LEU A 9 1.01 -38.10 34.33
CA LEU A 9 0.95 -37.65 32.94
C LEU A 9 1.22 -36.15 32.90
N LEU A 10 2.41 -35.76 32.44
CA LEU A 10 2.76 -34.41 32.10
C LEU A 10 2.12 -34.06 30.72
N LEU A 11 1.05 -33.29 30.72
CA LEU A 11 0.50 -32.68 29.49
C LEU A 11 1.41 -31.55 29.04
N PRO A 12 1.81 -31.50 27.76
CA PRO A 12 2.57 -30.38 27.24
C PRO A 12 1.67 -29.14 27.18
N ALA A 13 2.07 -28.06 27.85
CA ALA A 13 1.44 -26.77 27.72
C ALA A 13 1.76 -26.21 26.31
N VAL A 14 0.75 -26.19 25.45
CA VAL A 14 0.83 -25.51 24.17
C VAL A 14 0.76 -24.01 24.46
N LEU A 15 1.90 -23.32 24.37
CA LEU A 15 1.98 -21.87 24.37
C LEU A 15 1.37 -21.36 23.06
N ILE A 16 0.11 -20.97 23.09
CA ILE A 16 -0.53 -20.22 22.01
C ILE A 16 0.06 -18.81 22.07
N SER A 17 1.01 -18.53 21.20
CA SER A 17 1.50 -17.17 20.98
C SER A 17 0.34 -16.35 20.42
N ALA A 18 -0.23 -15.44 21.21
CA ALA A 18 -1.15 -14.44 20.72
C ALA A 18 -0.44 -13.61 19.62
N PRO A 19 -1.12 -13.27 18.51
CA PRO A 19 -0.54 -12.37 17.52
C PRO A 19 -0.16 -11.07 18.24
N ALA A 20 1.12 -10.69 18.15
CA ALA A 20 1.58 -9.41 18.69
C ALA A 20 0.72 -8.32 18.02
N ALA A 21 -0.16 -7.68 18.79
CA ALA A 21 -0.84 -6.48 18.36
C ALA A 21 0.25 -5.53 17.85
N ALA A 22 0.12 -5.08 16.60
CA ALA A 22 1.07 -4.17 15.99
C ALA A 22 1.16 -2.95 16.91
N GLN A 23 2.27 -2.85 17.65
CA GLN A 23 2.47 -1.79 18.63
C GLN A 23 2.50 -0.49 17.85
N GLU A 24 1.55 0.43 18.13
CA GLU A 24 1.52 1.73 17.47
C GLU A 24 2.87 2.41 17.66
N ARG A 25 3.55 2.67 16.55
CA ARG A 25 4.83 3.36 16.56
C ARG A 25 4.57 4.84 16.85
N PRO A 26 5.13 5.43 17.92
CA PRO A 26 4.99 6.85 18.18
C PRO A 26 5.74 7.68 17.12
N GLY A 27 5.36 8.97 16.98
CA GLY A 27 6.02 9.91 16.08
C GLY A 27 5.46 9.93 14.66
N VAL A 28 6.07 10.78 13.82
CA VAL A 28 5.60 11.08 12.46
C VAL A 28 5.55 9.83 11.58
N VAL A 29 6.52 8.93 11.72
CA VAL A 29 6.54 7.67 10.96
C VAL A 29 5.33 6.79 11.31
N GLY A 30 4.95 6.72 12.59
CA GLY A 30 3.77 6.00 13.03
C GLY A 30 2.47 6.62 12.51
N GLU A 31 2.38 7.95 12.48
CA GLU A 31 1.24 8.69 11.92
C GLU A 31 1.10 8.42 10.41
N LEU A 32 2.18 8.52 9.65
CA LEU A 32 2.21 8.21 8.22
C LEU A 32 1.77 6.77 7.93
N LEU A 33 2.27 5.80 8.70
CA LEU A 33 1.89 4.38 8.55
C LEU A 33 0.41 4.15 8.80
N ARG A 34 -0.17 4.80 9.81
CA ARG A 34 -1.59 4.72 10.11
C ARG A 34 -2.43 5.27 8.95
N ASP A 35 -2.09 6.46 8.45
CA ASP A 35 -2.86 7.11 7.40
C ASP A 35 -2.75 6.37 6.07
N VAL A 36 -1.57 5.85 5.70
CA VAL A 36 -1.39 4.97 4.54
C VAL A 36 -2.21 3.69 4.70
N THR A 37 -2.27 3.10 5.89
CA THR A 37 -3.07 1.88 6.14
C THR A 37 -4.57 2.15 5.99
N ILE A 38 -5.05 3.31 6.42
CA ILE A 38 -6.44 3.72 6.21
C ILE A 38 -6.73 3.92 4.72
N ALA A 39 -5.84 4.59 3.99
CA ALA A 39 -5.99 4.81 2.55
C ALA A 39 -5.95 3.49 1.77
N GLU A 40 -5.01 2.58 2.08
CA GLU A 40 -4.96 1.22 1.54
C GLU A 40 -6.29 0.48 1.69
N GLY A 41 -6.82 0.45 2.92
CA GLY A 41 -8.09 -0.21 3.21
C GLY A 41 -9.22 0.31 2.31
N LYS A 42 -9.28 1.62 2.10
CA LYS A 42 -10.27 2.25 1.23
C LYS A 42 -10.04 1.93 -0.25
N VAL A 43 -8.82 2.06 -0.75
CA VAL A 43 -8.48 1.75 -2.16
C VAL A 43 -8.80 0.30 -2.49
N ILE A 44 -8.37 -0.65 -1.66
CA ILE A 44 -8.65 -2.08 -1.84
C ILE A 44 -10.17 -2.37 -1.75
N ALA A 45 -10.87 -1.71 -0.84
CA ALA A 45 -12.33 -1.88 -0.71
C ALA A 45 -13.06 -1.39 -1.98
N LEU A 46 -12.65 -0.26 -2.58
CA LEU A 46 -13.21 0.22 -3.84
C LEU A 46 -12.90 -0.75 -4.99
N ALA A 47 -11.66 -1.22 -5.09
CA ALA A 47 -11.26 -2.19 -6.12
C ALA A 47 -12.11 -3.48 -6.04
N LYS A 48 -12.40 -3.97 -4.84
CA LYS A 48 -13.25 -5.14 -4.64
C LYS A 48 -14.73 -4.88 -4.87
N ALA A 49 -15.22 -3.68 -4.60
CA ALA A 49 -16.64 -3.33 -4.72
C ALA A 49 -17.07 -3.07 -6.17
N LEU A 50 -16.15 -2.58 -7.01
CA LEU A 50 -16.44 -2.29 -8.41
C LEU A 50 -16.56 -3.58 -9.23
N PRO A 51 -17.59 -3.70 -10.10
CA PRO A 51 -17.70 -4.80 -11.05
C PRO A 51 -16.61 -4.69 -12.12
N SER A 52 -16.24 -5.81 -12.75
CA SER A 52 -15.19 -5.83 -13.79
C SER A 52 -15.49 -4.86 -14.93
N SER A 53 -16.75 -4.67 -15.30
CA SER A 53 -17.17 -3.74 -16.36
C SER A 53 -16.87 -2.27 -16.04
N ALA A 54 -16.71 -1.90 -14.77
CA ALA A 54 -16.37 -0.54 -14.36
C ALA A 54 -14.85 -0.26 -14.42
N TYR A 55 -14.02 -1.26 -14.64
CA TYR A 55 -12.56 -1.07 -14.68
C TYR A 55 -12.11 -0.29 -15.92
N ASP A 56 -12.73 -0.52 -17.07
CA ASP A 56 -12.42 0.18 -18.33
C ASP A 56 -13.15 1.54 -18.44
N TRP A 57 -14.06 1.81 -17.50
CA TRP A 57 -14.81 3.07 -17.51
C TRP A 57 -13.88 4.26 -17.24
N ARG A 58 -14.08 5.35 -17.99
CA ARG A 58 -13.41 6.64 -17.83
C ARG A 58 -14.40 7.80 -18.01
N PRO A 59 -14.24 8.92 -17.28
CA PRO A 59 -15.20 10.03 -17.34
C PRO A 59 -15.18 10.78 -18.67
N ALA A 60 -14.03 10.80 -19.37
CA ALA A 60 -13.86 11.47 -20.66
C ALA A 60 -12.68 10.89 -21.43
N PRO A 61 -12.62 11.08 -22.76
CA PRO A 61 -11.43 10.75 -23.55
C PRO A 61 -10.18 11.46 -23.00
N GLY A 62 -9.05 10.75 -22.92
CA GLY A 62 -7.77 11.28 -22.42
C GLY A 62 -7.65 11.29 -20.88
N VAL A 63 -8.71 10.95 -20.15
CA VAL A 63 -8.66 10.77 -18.70
C VAL A 63 -8.42 9.29 -18.36
N ARG A 64 -7.64 9.00 -17.33
CA ARG A 64 -7.39 7.63 -16.88
C ARG A 64 -8.69 6.88 -16.60
N SER A 65 -8.76 5.61 -17.02
CA SER A 65 -9.83 4.71 -16.61
C SER A 65 -9.69 4.33 -15.14
N THR A 66 -10.72 3.69 -14.59
CA THR A 66 -10.67 3.18 -13.21
C THR A 66 -9.49 2.23 -12.99
N ALA A 67 -9.27 1.28 -13.93
CA ALA A 67 -8.12 0.38 -13.88
C ALA A 67 -6.79 1.12 -13.92
N GLU A 68 -6.67 2.10 -14.83
CA GLU A 68 -5.45 2.90 -14.97
C GLU A 68 -5.15 3.71 -13.70
N VAL A 69 -6.16 4.20 -12.96
CA VAL A 69 -5.94 4.87 -11.67
C VAL A 69 -5.44 3.88 -10.62
N PHE A 70 -6.02 2.67 -10.54
CA PHE A 70 -5.52 1.65 -9.61
C PHE A 70 -4.07 1.25 -9.91
N VAL A 71 -3.74 1.03 -11.18
CA VAL A 71 -2.39 0.65 -11.60
C VAL A 71 -1.40 1.78 -11.38
N HIS A 72 -1.82 3.04 -11.57
CA HIS A 72 -1.02 4.22 -11.25
C HIS A 72 -0.67 4.29 -9.76
N ILE A 73 -1.65 4.11 -8.87
CA ILE A 73 -1.39 4.03 -7.42
C ILE A 73 -0.36 2.93 -7.12
N ALA A 74 -0.48 1.76 -7.74
CA ALA A 74 0.48 0.68 -7.52
C ALA A 74 1.88 1.04 -8.02
N GLY A 75 1.99 1.66 -9.20
CA GLY A 75 3.26 2.15 -9.75
C GLY A 75 3.94 3.16 -8.84
N ASP A 76 3.19 4.12 -8.33
CA ASP A 76 3.72 5.15 -7.44
C ASP A 76 4.10 4.62 -6.06
N ASN A 77 3.36 3.63 -5.55
CA ASN A 77 3.73 2.94 -4.32
C ASN A 77 5.09 2.21 -4.42
N TYR A 78 5.56 1.89 -5.62
CA TYR A 78 6.90 1.37 -5.86
C TYR A 78 7.91 2.48 -6.18
N PHE A 79 7.51 3.47 -7.00
CA PHE A 79 8.41 4.49 -7.50
C PHE A 79 8.78 5.55 -6.46
N LEU A 80 7.80 6.05 -5.69
CA LEU A 80 8.06 7.10 -4.70
C LEU A 80 9.03 6.64 -3.60
N PRO A 81 8.91 5.43 -3.03
CA PRO A 81 9.95 4.90 -2.15
C PRO A 81 11.33 4.80 -2.80
N ALA A 82 11.39 4.47 -4.09
CA ALA A 82 12.67 4.36 -4.79
C ALA A 82 13.45 5.68 -4.83
N LEU A 83 12.76 6.82 -4.83
CA LEU A 83 13.37 8.15 -4.73
C LEU A 83 14.07 8.40 -3.38
N THR A 84 13.72 7.63 -2.34
CA THR A 84 14.43 7.67 -1.05
C THR A 84 15.59 6.67 -0.97
N GLY A 85 15.80 5.89 -2.01
CA GLY A 85 16.86 4.87 -2.11
C GLY A 85 16.41 3.46 -1.75
N VAL A 86 15.12 3.23 -1.53
CA VAL A 86 14.55 1.89 -1.33
C VAL A 86 14.49 1.17 -2.68
N THR A 87 14.95 -0.07 -2.73
CA THR A 87 14.92 -0.85 -3.99
C THR A 87 13.53 -1.42 -4.24
N PRO A 88 12.89 -1.10 -5.40
CA PRO A 88 11.63 -1.73 -5.77
C PRO A 88 11.78 -3.23 -5.99
N PRO A 89 10.69 -4.03 -5.85
CA PRO A 89 10.73 -5.45 -6.17
C PRO A 89 11.17 -5.71 -7.62
N PRO A 90 12.03 -6.72 -7.90
CA PRO A 90 12.64 -6.92 -9.23
C PRO A 90 11.63 -7.06 -10.38
N GLY A 91 10.48 -7.69 -10.15
CA GLY A 91 9.44 -7.92 -11.15
C GLY A 91 8.71 -6.65 -11.63
N THR A 92 8.84 -5.53 -10.90
CA THR A 92 8.16 -4.28 -11.25
C THR A 92 8.78 -3.59 -12.46
N GLY A 93 10.09 -3.69 -12.64
CA GLY A 93 10.84 -2.93 -13.64
C GLY A 93 10.91 -1.43 -13.35
N ILE A 94 10.52 -1.01 -12.13
CA ILE A 94 10.60 0.38 -11.67
C ILE A 94 12.06 0.73 -11.37
N ASP A 95 12.49 1.88 -11.88
CA ASP A 95 13.82 2.46 -11.65
C ASP A 95 13.69 3.94 -11.30
N ALA A 96 14.19 4.33 -10.15
CA ALA A 96 14.17 5.72 -9.67
C ALA A 96 14.94 6.70 -10.58
N LYS A 97 15.87 6.21 -11.40
CA LYS A 97 16.65 7.00 -12.36
C LYS A 97 15.96 7.12 -13.71
N ASP A 98 14.92 6.33 -13.96
CA ASP A 98 14.16 6.33 -15.20
C ASP A 98 12.66 6.54 -14.93
N PHE A 99 12.21 7.78 -14.99
CA PHE A 99 10.81 8.15 -14.81
C PHE A 99 9.86 7.46 -15.81
N LYS A 100 10.35 7.05 -17.00
CA LYS A 100 9.55 6.28 -17.96
C LYS A 100 9.29 4.86 -17.49
N SER A 101 10.00 4.37 -16.48
CA SER A 101 9.76 3.05 -15.89
C SER A 101 8.35 2.91 -15.32
N VAL A 102 7.79 3.99 -14.76
CA VAL A 102 6.40 4.02 -14.25
C VAL A 102 5.41 3.86 -15.40
N ALA A 103 5.57 4.61 -16.49
CA ALA A 103 4.69 4.50 -17.66
C ALA A 103 4.72 3.07 -18.23
N ARG A 104 5.91 2.45 -18.38
CA ARG A 104 6.01 1.05 -18.80
C ARG A 104 5.37 0.06 -17.84
N PHE A 105 5.38 0.36 -16.54
CA PHE A 105 4.65 -0.44 -15.55
C PHE A 105 3.14 -0.29 -15.72
N GLU A 106 2.64 0.93 -15.94
CA GLU A 106 1.22 1.24 -16.13
C GLU A 106 0.65 0.62 -17.43
N GLU A 107 1.43 0.55 -18.50
CA GLU A 107 1.03 0.00 -19.80
C GLU A 107 0.81 -1.52 -19.81
N ARG A 108 1.25 -2.25 -18.77
CA ARG A 108 1.07 -3.71 -18.72
C ARG A 108 -0.40 -4.06 -18.58
N HIS A 109 -0.89 -4.93 -19.46
CA HIS A 109 -2.25 -5.46 -19.32
C HIS A 109 -2.39 -6.27 -18.01
N ARG A 110 -3.50 -6.05 -17.29
CA ARG A 110 -3.83 -6.77 -16.04
C ARG A 110 -5.33 -7.00 -15.97
N THR A 111 -5.69 -8.18 -15.52
CA THR A 111 -7.05 -8.48 -15.09
C THR A 111 -7.38 -7.75 -13.79
N ARG A 112 -8.67 -7.66 -13.45
CA ARG A 112 -9.14 -7.08 -12.18
C ARG A 112 -8.45 -7.71 -10.95
N ASP A 113 -8.34 -9.03 -10.92
CA ASP A 113 -7.76 -9.74 -9.77
C ASP A 113 -6.24 -9.53 -9.66
N GLU A 114 -5.55 -9.42 -10.80
CA GLU A 114 -4.14 -9.03 -10.85
C GLU A 114 -3.94 -7.59 -10.36
N ILE A 115 -4.83 -6.65 -10.70
CA ILE A 115 -4.79 -5.27 -10.19
C ILE A 115 -4.96 -5.26 -8.66
N ILE A 116 -5.92 -6.01 -8.11
CA ILE A 116 -6.14 -6.08 -6.66
C ILE A 116 -4.93 -6.69 -5.94
N SER A 117 -4.33 -7.72 -6.52
CA SER A 117 -3.12 -8.35 -6.00
C SER A 117 -1.93 -7.40 -6.04
N GLU A 118 -1.73 -6.69 -7.16
CA GLU A 118 -0.67 -5.70 -7.34
C GLU A 118 -0.81 -4.53 -6.35
N LEU A 119 -2.02 -4.01 -6.17
CA LEU A 119 -2.29 -2.98 -5.16
C LEU A 119 -1.85 -3.46 -3.77
N SER A 120 -2.26 -4.68 -3.38
CA SER A 120 -1.90 -5.21 -2.05
C SER A 120 -0.39 -5.35 -1.88
N ALA A 121 0.32 -5.83 -2.91
CA ALA A 121 1.77 -5.96 -2.90
C ALA A 121 2.47 -4.59 -2.85
N SER A 122 1.97 -3.62 -3.62
CA SER A 122 2.53 -2.26 -3.67
C SER A 122 2.36 -1.51 -2.36
N PHE A 123 1.19 -1.61 -1.71
CA PHE A 123 0.97 -1.03 -0.38
C PHE A 123 1.85 -1.69 0.70
N ALA A 124 2.05 -3.00 0.63
CA ALA A 124 2.98 -3.68 1.54
C ALA A 124 4.42 -3.17 1.35
N HIS A 125 4.84 -2.90 0.12
CA HIS A 125 6.14 -2.27 -0.17
C HIS A 125 6.21 -0.85 0.38
N LEU A 126 5.23 0.00 0.10
CA LEU A 126 5.17 1.39 0.59
C LEU A 126 5.26 1.44 2.12
N LYS A 127 4.45 0.63 2.82
CA LYS A 127 4.46 0.59 4.29
C LYS A 127 5.80 0.14 4.86
N ARG A 128 6.45 -0.88 4.28
CA ARG A 128 7.80 -1.29 4.68
C ARG A 128 8.80 -0.16 4.49
N SER A 129 8.74 0.53 3.35
CA SER A 129 9.65 1.64 3.03
C SER A 129 9.52 2.81 4.01
N ILE A 130 8.29 3.14 4.42
CA ILE A 130 8.05 4.14 5.47
C ILE A 130 8.56 3.63 6.82
N GLN A 131 8.32 2.36 7.14
CA GLN A 131 8.69 1.72 8.40
C GLN A 131 10.21 1.65 8.62
N GLU A 132 10.97 1.51 7.53
CA GLU A 132 12.44 1.55 7.55
C GLU A 132 12.98 2.97 7.80
N THR A 133 12.14 3.99 7.63
CA THR A 133 12.48 5.37 7.97
C THR A 133 12.45 5.56 9.47
N LEU A 134 13.56 5.94 10.08
CA LEU A 134 13.63 6.29 11.50
C LEU A 134 13.16 7.75 11.70
N ASP A 135 12.50 8.03 12.84
CA ASP A 135 12.07 9.39 13.15
C ASP A 135 13.25 10.38 13.18
N ALA A 136 14.41 9.96 13.67
CA ALA A 136 15.65 10.76 13.63
C ALA A 136 16.20 10.99 12.22
N GLY A 137 15.83 10.14 11.25
CA GLY A 137 16.22 10.26 9.85
C GLY A 137 15.21 10.95 8.95
N ILE A 138 14.02 11.26 9.47
CA ILE A 138 12.92 11.78 8.63
C ILE A 138 13.19 13.19 8.10
N GLU A 139 14.07 13.95 8.71
CA GLU A 139 14.53 15.25 8.22
C GLU A 139 15.66 15.15 7.18
N ASN A 140 16.19 13.96 6.92
CA ASN A 140 17.21 13.76 5.90
C ASN A 140 16.61 13.98 4.49
N ARG A 141 17.44 14.43 3.57
CA ARG A 141 17.00 14.61 2.17
C ARG A 141 16.99 13.27 1.44
N PRO A 142 15.95 12.97 0.65
CA PRO A 142 15.94 11.80 -0.21
C PRO A 142 17.12 11.81 -1.19
N ARG A 143 17.77 10.67 -1.40
CA ARG A 143 19.01 10.58 -2.20
C ARG A 143 18.81 10.85 -3.68
N LEU A 144 17.68 10.45 -4.25
CA LEU A 144 17.40 10.50 -5.70
C LEU A 144 16.32 11.52 -6.05
N SER A 145 15.80 12.26 -5.09
CA SER A 145 14.79 13.29 -5.35
C SER A 145 15.39 14.46 -6.13
N VAL A 146 14.76 14.83 -7.24
CA VAL A 146 15.06 16.06 -8.00
C VAL A 146 14.66 17.32 -7.23
N ARG A 147 13.75 17.20 -6.28
CA ARG A 147 13.32 18.26 -5.37
C ARG A 147 14.24 18.26 -4.15
N LYS A 148 14.64 19.45 -3.71
CA LYS A 148 15.44 19.62 -2.48
C LYS A 148 14.53 19.61 -1.25
N ILE A 149 13.85 18.48 -1.02
CA ILE A 149 12.89 18.27 0.08
C ILE A 149 13.44 17.30 1.11
N THR A 150 12.93 17.35 2.33
CA THR A 150 13.25 16.38 3.37
C THR A 150 12.55 15.04 3.11
N THR A 151 13.00 13.98 3.77
CA THR A 151 12.31 12.68 3.74
C THR A 151 10.88 12.81 4.30
N ARG A 152 10.68 13.63 5.33
CA ARG A 152 9.35 13.95 5.87
C ARG A 152 8.43 14.54 4.79
N GLU A 153 8.88 15.58 4.11
CA GLU A 153 8.12 16.25 3.05
C GLU A 153 7.83 15.29 1.89
N HIS A 154 8.77 14.39 1.58
CA HIS A 154 8.58 13.36 0.57
C HIS A 154 7.44 12.39 0.96
N TRP A 155 7.42 11.88 2.19
CA TRP A 155 6.36 10.98 2.64
C TRP A 155 5.00 11.66 2.79
N ILE A 156 4.98 12.93 3.22
CA ILE A 156 3.75 13.73 3.25
C ILE A 156 3.22 13.90 1.82
N THR A 157 4.09 14.25 0.86
CA THR A 157 3.70 14.37 -0.56
C THR A 157 3.19 13.04 -1.12
N THR A 158 3.83 11.92 -0.79
CA THR A 158 3.38 10.59 -1.18
C THR A 158 1.96 10.29 -0.63
N LEU A 159 1.71 10.61 0.63
CA LEU A 159 0.41 10.42 1.25
C LEU A 159 -0.68 11.33 0.64
N THR A 160 -0.36 12.60 0.38
CA THR A 160 -1.33 13.53 -0.25
C THR A 160 -1.67 13.10 -1.66
N HIS A 161 -0.68 12.67 -2.45
CA HIS A 161 -0.88 12.14 -3.79
C HIS A 161 -1.77 10.88 -3.79
N LEU A 162 -1.55 9.97 -2.85
CA LEU A 162 -2.41 8.82 -2.65
C LEU A 162 -3.87 9.24 -2.35
N HIS A 163 -4.08 10.29 -1.54
CA HIS A 163 -5.42 10.80 -1.23
C HIS A 163 -6.09 11.49 -2.42
N GLU A 164 -5.34 12.14 -3.32
CA GLU A 164 -5.85 12.69 -4.57
C GLU A 164 -6.47 11.59 -5.43
N HIS A 165 -5.75 10.48 -5.62
CA HIS A 165 -6.25 9.33 -6.37
C HIS A 165 -7.35 8.55 -5.64
N LEU A 166 -7.31 8.47 -4.32
CA LEU A 166 -8.43 7.92 -3.55
C LEU A 166 -9.71 8.75 -3.76
N GLY A 167 -9.61 10.08 -3.74
CA GLY A 167 -10.72 10.98 -4.04
C GLY A 167 -11.27 10.76 -5.45
N GLN A 168 -10.39 10.63 -6.45
CA GLN A 168 -10.73 10.30 -7.82
C GLN A 168 -11.48 8.97 -7.91
N LEU A 169 -10.99 7.90 -7.28
CA LEU A 169 -11.63 6.58 -7.26
C LEU A 169 -13.00 6.61 -6.56
N ILE A 170 -13.16 7.39 -5.48
CA ILE A 170 -14.45 7.58 -4.82
C ILE A 170 -15.47 8.20 -5.80
N ALA A 171 -15.05 9.23 -6.54
CA ALA A 171 -15.90 9.86 -7.55
C ALA A 171 -16.27 8.86 -8.66
N TYR A 172 -15.28 8.14 -9.20
CA TYR A 172 -15.52 7.14 -10.26
C TYR A 172 -16.44 6.03 -9.78
N THR A 173 -16.26 5.55 -8.55
CA THR A 173 -17.14 4.51 -7.96
C THR A 173 -18.59 4.97 -7.92
N ARG A 174 -18.86 6.20 -7.45
CA ARG A 174 -20.20 6.77 -7.41
C ARG A 174 -20.79 6.99 -8.80
N MET A 175 -19.99 7.43 -9.78
CA MET A 175 -20.43 7.60 -11.17
C MET A 175 -20.79 6.28 -11.84
N ASN A 176 -20.26 5.16 -11.36
CA ASN A 176 -20.64 3.81 -11.75
C ASN A 176 -21.77 3.21 -10.88
N ASN A 177 -22.52 4.06 -10.14
CA ASN A 177 -23.63 3.66 -9.27
C ASN A 177 -23.25 2.66 -8.17
N VAL A 178 -22.00 2.66 -7.74
CA VAL A 178 -21.50 1.85 -6.63
C VAL A 178 -21.30 2.76 -5.41
N THR A 179 -21.92 2.40 -4.28
CA THR A 179 -21.71 3.11 -3.02
C THR A 179 -20.39 2.65 -2.40
N PRO A 180 -19.47 3.56 -2.03
CA PRO A 180 -18.28 3.16 -1.30
C PRO A 180 -18.60 2.36 -0.03
N PRO A 181 -17.92 1.24 0.27
CA PRO A 181 -18.29 0.31 1.34
C PRO A 181 -18.41 0.92 2.74
N TRP A 182 -17.73 2.02 2.99
CA TRP A 182 -17.76 2.75 4.27
C TRP A 182 -18.82 3.87 4.35
N SER A 183 -19.61 4.09 3.27
CA SER A 183 -20.60 5.16 3.18
C SER A 183 -22.04 4.67 3.45
N LYS A 184 -22.16 3.52 4.14
CA LYS A 184 -23.46 2.93 4.52
C LYS A 184 -24.02 3.60 5.76
#